data_d2390240164aad8ccf8e1432b0daf4bf
#
_entry.id   d2390240164aad8ccf8e1432b0daf4bf
#
_cell.length_a   1.000
_cell.length_b   1.000
_cell.length_c   1.000
_cell.angle_alpha   90.00
_cell.angle_beta   90.00
_cell.angle_gamma   90.00
#
_symmetry.space_group_name_H-M   'P 1'
#
loop_
_entity.id
_entity.type
_entity.pdbx_description
1 polymer ?
#
loop_
_entity_poly.entity_id
_entity_poly.type
_entity_poly.pdbx_seq_one_letter_code
_entity_poly.pdbx_strand_id
1 'polypeptide(L)'
;MTSDKAHITLADTQKWMQYLLLSQGHALPQHQQHLIPTGDVPAVTAIVKGSQRLSAGEHLAIYQRSYTARLRACMSAQFSALEHALGAPLFRAFADEYLQHHPSRHYNLITLGEQFPAFLEAGRPDKDAAVKEDWPDFIIELARFEYAINIIFEEQDEAYTTPALHTTPEALLQLVPLLYVFECKYPIRQYYHAFVNNLAPELPLAKQSYCVVMRHDYKLNMYDINRGQYLLLHHLVNGLTILEAKQKLSTENIVQAEQLDAYWSLWKKKWIDKGFFMIRPNNIAE
;
A
#
# COMPACT_ATOMS: atom_id res chain seq x y z
N MET A 1 -3.88 57.05 -10.56
CA MET A 1 -4.52 55.75 -10.70
C MET A 1 -3.59 54.70 -10.09
N THR A 2 -3.73 54.41 -8.83
CA THR A 2 -2.96 53.38 -8.11
C THR A 2 -3.53 52.04 -8.53
N SER A 3 -2.75 51.28 -9.31
CA SER A 3 -3.06 49.89 -9.65
C SER A 3 -3.09 49.09 -8.33
N ASP A 4 -4.28 48.66 -7.95
CA ASP A 4 -4.53 47.76 -6.84
C ASP A 4 -3.90 46.43 -7.22
N LYS A 5 -2.69 46.18 -6.76
CA LYS A 5 -2.02 44.87 -6.87
C LYS A 5 -2.82 43.91 -6.03
N ALA A 6 -3.69 43.13 -6.64
CA ALA A 6 -4.40 42.06 -5.99
C ALA A 6 -3.38 41.26 -5.13
N HIS A 7 -3.56 41.31 -3.81
CA HIS A 7 -2.72 40.56 -2.87
C HIS A 7 -2.99 39.07 -3.07
N ILE A 8 -2.12 38.42 -3.83
CA ILE A 8 -2.14 36.95 -3.99
C ILE A 8 -1.82 36.33 -2.63
N THR A 9 -2.75 35.59 -2.05
CA THR A 9 -2.54 34.91 -0.76
C THR A 9 -1.64 33.69 -0.91
N LEU A 10 -1.06 33.21 0.20
CA LEU A 10 -0.29 31.96 0.20
C LEU A 10 -1.14 30.79 -0.30
N ALA A 11 -2.40 30.72 0.12
CA ALA A 11 -3.35 29.67 -0.31
C ALA A 11 -3.60 29.70 -1.83
N ASP A 12 -3.73 30.90 -2.43
CA ASP A 12 -3.89 31.04 -3.88
C ASP A 12 -2.62 30.63 -4.62
N THR A 13 -1.45 31.00 -4.09
CA THR A 13 -0.15 30.59 -4.64
C THR A 13 0.00 29.06 -4.61
N GLN A 14 -0.38 28.41 -3.51
CA GLN A 14 -0.30 26.96 -3.36
C GLN A 14 -1.26 26.25 -4.34
N LYS A 15 -2.50 26.68 -4.45
CA LYS A 15 -3.47 26.15 -5.41
C LYS A 15 -2.99 26.31 -6.86
N TRP A 16 -2.50 27.51 -7.22
CA TRP A 16 -1.97 27.77 -8.53
C TRP A 16 -0.78 26.87 -8.85
N MET A 17 0.17 26.72 -7.91
CA MET A 17 1.32 25.85 -8.09
C MET A 17 0.88 24.38 -8.26
N GLN A 18 -0.04 23.91 -7.42
CA GLN A 18 -0.58 22.56 -7.52
C GLN A 18 -1.29 22.32 -8.87
N TYR A 19 -2.09 23.29 -9.33
CA TYR A 19 -2.69 23.24 -10.66
C TYR A 19 -1.64 23.07 -11.76
N LEU A 20 -0.60 23.89 -11.76
CA LEU A 20 0.46 23.81 -12.76
C LEU A 20 1.25 22.51 -12.72
N LEU A 21 1.51 21.97 -11.53
CA LEU A 21 2.22 20.71 -11.37
C LEU A 21 1.42 19.51 -11.90
N LEU A 22 0.11 19.52 -11.68
CA LEU A 22 -0.78 18.43 -12.06
C LEU A 22 -1.22 18.51 -13.52
N SER A 23 -1.48 19.72 -14.03
CA SER A 23 -1.98 19.89 -15.40
C SER A 23 -0.92 19.63 -16.47
N GLN A 24 0.35 19.93 -16.20
CA GLN A 24 1.45 19.83 -17.17
C GLN A 24 1.08 20.29 -18.59
N GLY A 25 0.15 21.24 -18.71
CA GLY A 25 -0.38 21.73 -19.98
C GLY A 25 -1.57 20.95 -20.54
N HIS A 26 -2.09 19.95 -19.83
CA HIS A 26 -3.29 19.20 -20.17
C HIS A 26 -4.50 19.62 -19.32
N ALA A 27 -5.71 19.35 -19.81
CA ALA A 27 -6.93 19.57 -19.02
C ALA A 27 -6.93 18.64 -17.79
N LEU A 28 -7.23 19.20 -16.62
CA LEU A 28 -7.39 18.41 -15.41
C LEU A 28 -8.64 17.53 -15.47
N PRO A 29 -8.59 16.31 -14.90
CA PRO A 29 -9.77 15.47 -14.72
C PRO A 29 -10.88 16.19 -13.93
N GLN A 30 -12.15 15.78 -14.12
CA GLN A 30 -13.30 16.43 -13.47
C GLN A 30 -13.15 16.60 -11.96
N HIS A 31 -12.62 15.61 -11.26
CA HIS A 31 -12.43 15.64 -9.80
C HIS A 31 -11.36 16.65 -9.32
N GLN A 32 -10.57 17.21 -10.25
CA GLN A 32 -9.52 18.19 -9.95
C GLN A 32 -9.85 19.59 -10.48
N GLN A 33 -11.00 19.77 -11.10
CA GLN A 33 -11.41 21.09 -11.62
C GLN A 33 -11.49 22.17 -10.53
N HIS A 34 -11.66 21.76 -9.25
CA HIS A 34 -11.60 22.68 -8.11
C HIS A 34 -10.23 23.32 -7.89
N LEU A 35 -9.16 22.77 -8.49
CA LEU A 35 -7.81 23.32 -8.46
C LEU A 35 -7.60 24.40 -9.54
N ILE A 36 -8.49 24.48 -10.53
CA ILE A 36 -8.42 25.51 -11.55
C ILE A 36 -8.64 26.87 -10.86
N PRO A 37 -7.69 27.81 -10.95
CA PRO A 37 -7.86 29.11 -10.36
C PRO A 37 -9.14 29.79 -10.89
N THR A 38 -10.01 30.23 -10.01
CA THR A 38 -11.19 31.05 -10.37
C THR A 38 -10.77 32.51 -10.39
N GLY A 39 -10.71 33.11 -11.57
CA GLY A 39 -10.28 34.48 -11.77
C GLY A 39 -9.08 34.61 -12.71
N ASP A 40 -8.46 35.79 -12.75
CA ASP A 40 -7.26 36.02 -13.54
C ASP A 40 -6.13 35.14 -13.05
N VAL A 41 -5.72 34.17 -13.88
CA VAL A 41 -4.58 33.31 -13.56
C VAL A 41 -3.32 34.18 -13.51
N PRO A 42 -2.62 34.24 -12.35
CA PRO A 42 -1.44 35.07 -12.24
C PRO A 42 -0.41 34.66 -13.29
N ALA A 43 0.19 35.65 -13.95
CA ALA A 43 1.32 35.37 -14.82
C ALA A 43 2.42 34.65 -14.04
N VAL A 44 3.09 33.68 -14.65
CA VAL A 44 4.18 32.92 -14.02
C VAL A 44 5.19 33.83 -13.32
N THR A 45 5.50 34.98 -13.94
CA THR A 45 6.43 35.99 -13.43
C THR A 45 5.97 36.70 -12.14
N ALA A 46 4.66 36.66 -11.82
CA ALA A 46 4.12 37.22 -10.58
C ALA A 46 4.47 36.35 -9.34
N ILE A 47 4.64 35.04 -9.54
CA ILE A 47 4.86 34.07 -8.48
C ILE A 47 6.29 33.52 -8.53
N VAL A 48 6.79 33.16 -9.73
CA VAL A 48 8.12 32.59 -9.92
C VAL A 48 9.07 33.68 -10.41
N LYS A 49 10.16 33.87 -9.70
CA LYS A 49 11.22 34.81 -10.11
C LYS A 49 12.18 34.15 -11.10
N GLY A 50 12.47 34.84 -12.18
CA GLY A 50 13.59 34.51 -13.05
C GLY A 50 14.96 34.80 -12.38
N SER A 51 16.00 34.23 -12.93
CA SER A 51 17.40 34.52 -12.58
C SER A 51 18.15 35.14 -13.76
N GLN A 52 19.43 35.43 -13.59
CA GLN A 52 20.28 35.89 -14.69
C GLN A 52 20.46 34.87 -15.82
N ARG A 53 20.21 33.57 -15.53
CA ARG A 53 20.41 32.45 -16.48
C ARG A 53 19.13 31.84 -17.00
N LEU A 54 18.03 31.93 -16.26
CA LEU A 54 16.78 31.27 -16.58
C LEU A 54 15.58 32.20 -16.35
N SER A 55 14.67 32.21 -17.27
CA SER A 55 13.36 32.86 -17.13
C SER A 55 12.49 32.20 -16.06
N ALA A 56 11.46 32.88 -15.60
CA ALA A 56 10.47 32.33 -14.67
C ALA A 56 9.80 31.04 -15.20
N GLY A 57 9.50 31.00 -16.51
CA GLY A 57 8.94 29.83 -17.17
C GLY A 57 9.89 28.62 -17.19
N GLU A 58 11.17 28.85 -17.44
CA GLU A 58 12.20 27.79 -17.41
C GLU A 58 12.38 27.23 -16.01
N HIS A 59 12.41 28.09 -14.97
CA HIS A 59 12.42 27.64 -13.59
C HIS A 59 11.21 26.76 -13.26
N LEU A 60 10.02 27.20 -13.66
CA LEU A 60 8.79 26.40 -13.45
C LEU A 60 8.87 25.06 -14.17
N ALA A 61 9.32 25.03 -15.43
CA ALA A 61 9.47 23.81 -16.22
C ALA A 61 10.46 22.80 -15.59
N ILE A 62 11.57 23.30 -14.99
CA ILE A 62 12.48 22.45 -14.24
C ILE A 62 11.78 21.85 -13.03
N TYR A 63 11.01 22.65 -12.28
CA TYR A 63 10.29 22.19 -11.12
C TYR A 63 9.22 21.12 -11.46
N GLN A 64 8.45 21.36 -12.53
CA GLN A 64 7.46 20.40 -13.03
C GLN A 64 8.08 19.04 -13.40
N ARG A 65 9.20 19.08 -14.15
CA ARG A 65 9.94 17.86 -14.51
C ARG A 65 10.48 17.12 -13.28
N SER A 66 11.03 17.87 -12.33
CA SER A 66 11.57 17.32 -11.08
C SER A 66 10.47 16.70 -10.21
N TYR A 67 9.30 17.33 -10.17
CA TYR A 67 8.13 16.81 -9.45
C TYR A 67 7.68 15.44 -10.02
N THR A 68 7.48 15.38 -11.33
CA THR A 68 7.08 14.11 -11.99
C THR A 68 8.15 13.03 -11.83
N ALA A 69 9.43 13.38 -11.97
CA ALA A 69 10.52 12.43 -11.77
C ALA A 69 10.55 11.88 -10.33
N ARG A 70 10.25 12.74 -9.33
CA ARG A 70 10.15 12.32 -7.93
C ARG A 70 8.99 11.37 -7.68
N LEU A 71 7.81 11.64 -8.25
CA LEU A 71 6.67 10.74 -8.12
C LEU A 71 6.95 9.37 -8.76
N ARG A 72 7.57 9.34 -9.94
CA ARG A 72 8.02 8.09 -10.58
C ARG A 72 9.00 7.32 -9.71
N ALA A 73 10.00 8.00 -9.17
CA ALA A 73 10.98 7.38 -8.28
C ALA A 73 10.31 6.82 -7.01
N CYS A 74 9.29 7.50 -6.49
CA CYS A 74 8.52 7.01 -5.36
C CYS A 74 7.73 5.74 -5.72
N MET A 75 7.07 5.70 -6.89
CA MET A 75 6.39 4.49 -7.37
C MET A 75 7.36 3.31 -7.54
N SER A 76 8.52 3.54 -8.17
CA SER A 76 9.58 2.52 -8.30
C SER A 76 10.09 2.01 -6.94
N ALA A 77 10.20 2.90 -5.94
CA ALA A 77 10.62 2.50 -4.60
C ALA A 77 9.54 1.70 -3.87
N GLN A 78 8.26 2.07 -4.03
CA GLN A 78 7.14 1.35 -3.40
C GLN A 78 6.85 -0.01 -4.03
N PHE A 79 7.17 -0.18 -5.32
CA PHE A 79 6.82 -1.36 -6.11
C PHE A 79 8.04 -1.93 -6.84
N SER A 80 9.14 -2.08 -6.13
CA SER A 80 10.43 -2.47 -6.71
C SER A 80 10.46 -3.90 -7.26
N ALA A 81 9.81 -4.86 -6.59
CA ALA A 81 9.69 -6.22 -7.08
C ALA A 81 8.73 -6.31 -8.27
N LEU A 82 7.69 -5.47 -8.29
CA LEU A 82 6.78 -5.35 -9.42
C LEU A 82 7.49 -4.73 -10.64
N GLU A 83 8.32 -3.70 -10.43
CA GLU A 83 9.15 -3.13 -11.49
C GLU A 83 10.12 -4.18 -12.06
N HIS A 84 10.70 -5.02 -11.20
CA HIS A 84 11.52 -6.15 -11.64
C HIS A 84 10.72 -7.16 -12.48
N ALA A 85 9.50 -7.51 -12.05
CA ALA A 85 8.64 -8.47 -12.72
C ALA A 85 8.19 -8.01 -14.12
N LEU A 86 7.83 -6.72 -14.24
CA LEU A 86 7.35 -6.12 -15.50
C LEU A 86 8.49 -5.65 -16.42
N GLY A 87 9.65 -5.40 -15.85
CA GLY A 87 10.70 -4.61 -16.48
C GLY A 87 10.42 -3.09 -16.42
N ALA A 88 11.47 -2.31 -16.28
CA ALA A 88 11.36 -0.86 -16.08
C ALA A 88 10.53 -0.09 -17.13
N PRO A 89 10.57 -0.42 -18.45
CA PRO A 89 9.77 0.31 -19.43
C PRO A 89 8.26 0.14 -19.23
N LEU A 90 7.80 -1.10 -19.00
CA LEU A 90 6.37 -1.41 -18.84
C LEU A 90 5.84 -0.90 -17.48
N PHE A 91 6.62 -1.09 -16.40
CA PHE A 91 6.28 -0.54 -15.10
C PHE A 91 6.12 0.98 -15.16
N ARG A 92 7.05 1.68 -15.85
CA ARG A 92 6.97 3.13 -16.01
C ARG A 92 5.71 3.57 -16.77
N ALA A 93 5.31 2.83 -17.80
CA ALA A 93 4.08 3.12 -18.52
C ALA A 93 2.84 3.06 -17.60
N PHE A 94 2.72 1.98 -16.82
CA PHE A 94 1.65 1.85 -15.83
C PHE A 94 1.69 2.93 -14.75
N ALA A 95 2.89 3.23 -14.22
CA ALA A 95 3.05 4.27 -13.19
C ALA A 95 2.69 5.66 -13.73
N ASP A 96 3.07 5.99 -14.97
CA ASP A 96 2.73 7.28 -15.58
C ASP A 96 1.22 7.42 -15.80
N GLU A 97 0.56 6.39 -16.32
CA GLU A 97 -0.89 6.37 -16.50
C GLU A 97 -1.61 6.46 -15.16
N TYR A 98 -1.15 5.71 -14.16
CA TYR A 98 -1.69 5.78 -12.81
C TYR A 98 -1.59 7.19 -12.22
N LEU A 99 -0.42 7.82 -12.27
CA LEU A 99 -0.18 9.15 -11.73
C LEU A 99 -1.02 10.24 -12.41
N GLN A 100 -1.41 10.06 -13.68
CA GLN A 100 -2.32 10.97 -14.38
C GLN A 100 -3.74 10.87 -13.82
N HIS A 101 -4.21 9.67 -13.44
CA HIS A 101 -5.57 9.45 -12.92
C HIS A 101 -5.64 9.58 -11.40
N HIS A 102 -4.54 9.33 -10.69
CA HIS A 102 -4.42 9.33 -9.23
C HIS A 102 -3.28 10.25 -8.77
N PRO A 103 -3.41 11.58 -8.93
CA PRO A 103 -2.39 12.52 -8.50
C PRO A 103 -2.23 12.51 -6.98
N SER A 104 -1.02 12.79 -6.50
CA SER A 104 -0.74 12.90 -5.08
C SER A 104 -1.62 13.95 -4.41
N ARG A 105 -2.32 13.55 -3.34
CA ARG A 105 -3.22 14.41 -2.54
C ARG A 105 -2.67 14.70 -1.15
N HIS A 106 -1.62 13.98 -0.76
CA HIS A 106 -1.02 14.09 0.56
C HIS A 106 0.44 14.53 0.45
N TYR A 107 0.92 15.21 1.49
CA TYR A 107 2.34 15.55 1.61
C TYR A 107 3.20 14.30 1.86
N ASN A 108 2.61 13.26 2.47
CA ASN A 108 3.24 11.96 2.65
C ASN A 108 3.05 11.12 1.39
N LEU A 109 4.15 10.75 0.74
CA LEU A 109 4.15 9.98 -0.50
C LEU A 109 3.91 8.47 -0.28
N ILE A 110 3.79 7.98 0.94
CA ILE A 110 3.45 6.58 1.22
C ILE A 110 2.12 6.19 0.60
N THR A 111 1.13 7.09 0.73
CA THR A 111 -0.22 6.86 0.19
C THR A 111 -0.28 7.00 -1.34
N LEU A 112 0.84 7.37 -2.00
CA LEU A 112 0.86 7.58 -3.45
C LEU A 112 0.43 6.31 -4.21
N GLY A 113 0.90 5.14 -3.78
CA GLY A 113 0.60 3.85 -4.41
C GLY A 113 -0.67 3.15 -3.93
N GLU A 114 -1.47 3.77 -3.05
CA GLU A 114 -2.63 3.13 -2.42
C GLU A 114 -3.62 2.52 -3.42
N GLN A 115 -3.94 3.25 -4.47
CA GLN A 115 -4.90 2.82 -5.48
C GLN A 115 -4.25 2.05 -6.64
N PHE A 116 -2.91 1.88 -6.64
CA PHE A 116 -2.22 1.28 -7.76
C PHE A 116 -2.60 -0.19 -8.00
N PRO A 117 -2.76 -1.06 -6.98
CA PRO A 117 -3.25 -2.42 -7.21
C PRO A 117 -4.66 -2.46 -7.82
N ALA A 118 -5.57 -1.60 -7.36
CA ALA A 118 -6.92 -1.50 -7.90
C ALA A 118 -6.93 -0.94 -9.33
N PHE A 119 -6.06 0.01 -9.64
CA PHE A 119 -5.86 0.54 -10.97
C PHE A 119 -5.38 -0.55 -11.95
N LEU A 120 -4.40 -1.37 -11.54
CA LEU A 120 -3.94 -2.51 -12.35
C LEU A 120 -5.05 -3.54 -12.59
N GLU A 121 -5.88 -3.81 -11.58
CA GLU A 121 -7.02 -4.72 -11.71
C GLU A 121 -8.09 -4.16 -12.67
N ALA A 122 -8.41 -2.88 -12.57
CA ALA A 122 -9.37 -2.23 -13.47
C ALA A 122 -8.89 -2.13 -14.91
N GLY A 123 -7.57 -1.97 -15.11
CA GLY A 123 -6.91 -1.84 -16.40
C GLY A 123 -6.43 -3.17 -17.01
N ARG A 124 -6.76 -4.32 -16.41
CA ARG A 124 -6.27 -5.61 -16.92
C ARG A 124 -6.74 -5.86 -18.36
N PRO A 125 -5.83 -6.34 -19.25
CA PRO A 125 -6.11 -6.47 -20.68
C PRO A 125 -7.16 -7.54 -21.01
N ASP A 126 -7.31 -8.54 -20.16
CA ASP A 126 -8.23 -9.67 -20.31
C ASP A 126 -9.54 -9.50 -19.54
N LYS A 127 -9.91 -8.25 -19.18
CA LYS A 127 -11.08 -7.94 -18.36
C LYS A 127 -12.37 -8.59 -18.90
N ASP A 128 -12.55 -8.52 -20.21
CA ASP A 128 -13.75 -9.00 -20.90
C ASP A 128 -13.52 -10.39 -21.58
N ALA A 129 -12.36 -10.99 -21.38
CA ALA A 129 -12.05 -12.32 -21.91
C ALA A 129 -12.75 -13.42 -21.10
N ALA A 130 -13.26 -14.44 -21.82
CA ALA A 130 -13.86 -15.63 -21.18
C ALA A 130 -12.84 -16.43 -20.38
N VAL A 131 -11.59 -16.47 -20.83
CA VAL A 131 -10.47 -17.09 -20.12
C VAL A 131 -9.48 -15.98 -19.79
N LYS A 132 -9.17 -15.85 -18.50
CA LYS A 132 -8.23 -14.86 -18.01
C LYS A 132 -6.81 -15.35 -18.08
N GLU A 133 -5.90 -14.45 -18.40
CA GLU A 133 -4.47 -14.74 -18.36
C GLU A 133 -3.96 -14.76 -16.91
N ASP A 134 -2.93 -15.54 -16.68
CA ASP A 134 -2.37 -15.72 -15.34
C ASP A 134 -1.50 -14.54 -14.89
N TRP A 135 -0.72 -13.94 -15.79
CA TRP A 135 0.24 -12.92 -15.42
C TRP A 135 -0.39 -11.63 -14.83
N PRO A 136 -1.59 -11.14 -15.24
CA PRO A 136 -2.20 -10.00 -14.59
C PRO A 136 -2.57 -10.27 -13.12
N ASP A 137 -3.04 -11.48 -12.80
CA ASP A 137 -3.33 -11.86 -11.42
C ASP A 137 -2.06 -11.79 -10.56
N PHE A 138 -0.93 -12.33 -11.07
CA PHE A 138 0.35 -12.25 -10.37
C PHE A 138 0.79 -10.80 -10.09
N ILE A 139 0.71 -9.93 -11.09
CA ILE A 139 1.11 -8.52 -10.99
C ILE A 139 0.25 -7.78 -9.96
N ILE A 140 -1.06 -8.02 -9.96
CA ILE A 140 -2.01 -7.40 -9.02
C ILE A 140 -1.75 -7.89 -7.59
N GLU A 141 -1.54 -9.20 -7.40
CA GLU A 141 -1.22 -9.76 -6.09
C GLU A 141 0.12 -9.23 -5.54
N LEU A 142 1.14 -9.14 -6.39
CA LEU A 142 2.44 -8.59 -6.02
C LEU A 142 2.33 -7.11 -5.64
N ALA A 143 1.57 -6.32 -6.39
CA ALA A 143 1.33 -4.92 -6.05
C ALA A 143 0.62 -4.75 -4.70
N ARG A 144 -0.40 -5.56 -4.41
CA ARG A 144 -1.08 -5.56 -3.11
C ARG A 144 -0.12 -5.92 -1.97
N PHE A 145 0.74 -6.89 -2.20
CA PHE A 145 1.71 -7.36 -1.24
C PHE A 145 2.77 -6.29 -0.93
N GLU A 146 3.37 -5.67 -1.95
CA GLU A 146 4.36 -4.60 -1.76
C GLU A 146 3.76 -3.36 -1.10
N TYR A 147 2.53 -2.97 -1.48
CA TYR A 147 1.86 -1.86 -0.83
C TYR A 147 1.64 -2.10 0.66
N ALA A 148 1.18 -3.29 1.04
CA ALA A 148 1.02 -3.64 2.45
C ALA A 148 2.36 -3.62 3.22
N ILE A 149 3.45 -4.07 2.60
CA ILE A 149 4.80 -3.98 3.19
C ILE A 149 5.17 -2.51 3.46
N ASN A 150 4.92 -1.61 2.51
CA ASN A 150 5.21 -0.19 2.68
C ASN A 150 4.41 0.41 3.84
N ILE A 151 3.11 0.10 3.94
CA ILE A 151 2.27 0.56 5.06
C ILE A 151 2.81 0.03 6.39
N ILE A 152 3.08 -1.28 6.49
CA ILE A 152 3.62 -1.90 7.71
C ILE A 152 4.95 -1.26 8.13
N PHE A 153 5.80 -0.89 7.17
CA PHE A 153 7.11 -0.32 7.44
C PHE A 153 7.04 1.10 7.99
N GLU A 154 6.13 1.91 7.46
CA GLU A 154 6.04 3.34 7.73
C GLU A 154 5.06 3.71 8.84
N GLU A 155 4.12 2.84 9.14
CA GLU A 155 3.15 3.10 10.19
C GLU A 155 3.85 3.13 11.55
N GLN A 156 3.54 4.14 12.36
CA GLN A 156 4.12 4.25 13.69
C GLN A 156 3.59 3.13 14.56
N ASP A 157 4.50 2.43 15.28
CA ASP A 157 4.08 1.51 16.33
C ASP A 157 3.27 2.29 17.36
N GLU A 158 2.05 1.84 17.64
CA GLU A 158 1.36 2.27 18.84
C GLU A 158 2.23 1.88 20.04
N ALA A 159 2.73 2.89 20.74
CA ALA A 159 3.86 2.81 21.65
C ALA A 159 3.67 1.89 22.88
N TYR A 160 2.55 1.16 23.00
CA TYR A 160 2.23 0.41 24.22
C TYR A 160 1.50 -0.92 23.96
N THR A 161 2.00 -1.74 23.03
CA THR A 161 1.51 -3.12 22.94
C THR A 161 2.26 -4.00 23.94
N THR A 162 1.59 -4.48 24.97
CA THR A 162 2.16 -5.48 25.87
C THR A 162 2.17 -6.84 25.17
N PRO A 163 3.35 -7.45 24.91
CA PRO A 163 3.41 -8.75 24.26
C PRO A 163 2.65 -9.82 25.06
N ALA A 164 1.93 -10.69 24.37
CA ALA A 164 1.28 -11.83 24.99
C ALA A 164 2.31 -12.88 25.42
N LEU A 165 2.05 -13.52 26.54
CA LEU A 165 2.85 -14.66 27.05
C LEU A 165 2.08 -15.96 26.85
N HIS A 166 2.77 -17.10 26.91
CA HIS A 166 2.11 -18.44 26.83
C HIS A 166 1.05 -18.65 27.93
N THR A 167 1.20 -17.97 29.06
CA THR A 167 0.26 -17.98 30.18
C THR A 167 -0.91 -17.04 30.01
N THR A 168 -0.91 -16.17 28.97
CA THR A 168 -1.99 -15.22 28.74
C THR A 168 -3.29 -15.96 28.40
N PRO A 169 -4.39 -15.70 29.11
CA PRO A 169 -5.71 -16.25 28.80
C PRO A 169 -6.15 -15.91 27.36
N GLU A 170 -6.81 -16.82 26.66
CA GLU A 170 -7.22 -16.63 25.27
C GLU A 170 -8.15 -15.42 25.10
N ALA A 171 -9.03 -15.15 26.07
CA ALA A 171 -9.92 -14.00 26.06
C ALA A 171 -9.19 -12.65 26.03
N LEU A 172 -7.92 -12.60 26.46
CA LEU A 172 -7.08 -11.40 26.48
C LEU A 172 -6.13 -11.31 25.28
N LEU A 173 -6.07 -12.34 24.42
CA LEU A 173 -5.25 -12.33 23.24
C LEU A 173 -5.88 -11.45 22.16
N GLN A 174 -5.08 -10.57 21.58
CA GLN A 174 -5.41 -9.76 20.41
C GLN A 174 -4.27 -9.80 19.42
N LEU A 175 -4.57 -9.86 18.13
CA LEU A 175 -3.55 -9.74 17.10
C LEU A 175 -2.91 -8.35 17.16
N VAL A 176 -1.61 -8.28 16.86
CA VAL A 176 -0.92 -6.99 16.69
C VAL A 176 -1.53 -6.21 15.52
N PRO A 177 -1.61 -4.88 15.61
CA PRO A 177 -2.31 -4.06 14.59
C PRO A 177 -1.72 -4.19 13.19
N LEU A 178 -0.39 -4.29 13.10
CA LEU A 178 0.34 -4.34 11.83
C LEU A 178 0.62 -5.79 11.40
N LEU A 179 -0.43 -6.61 11.36
CA LEU A 179 -0.41 -7.98 10.87
C LEU A 179 -1.40 -8.11 9.72
N TYR A 180 -0.88 -8.48 8.54
CA TYR A 180 -1.66 -8.68 7.32
C TYR A 180 -1.57 -10.14 6.89
N VAL A 181 -2.71 -10.71 6.50
CA VAL A 181 -2.79 -12.09 5.99
C VAL A 181 -3.15 -12.07 4.52
N PHE A 182 -2.49 -12.92 3.74
CA PHE A 182 -2.67 -13.00 2.30
C PHE A 182 -3.03 -14.41 1.88
N GLU A 183 -4.02 -14.50 1.00
CA GLU A 183 -4.31 -15.64 0.16
C GLU A 183 -3.97 -15.26 -1.26
N CYS A 184 -3.05 -15.98 -1.88
CA CYS A 184 -2.51 -15.67 -3.18
C CYS A 184 -2.59 -16.89 -4.10
N LYS A 185 -2.88 -16.67 -5.39
CA LYS A 185 -2.80 -17.71 -6.44
C LYS A 185 -1.36 -18.09 -6.76
N TYR A 186 -0.40 -17.22 -6.37
CA TYR A 186 1.01 -17.37 -6.64
C TYR A 186 1.83 -17.40 -5.35
N PRO A 187 3.06 -17.94 -5.35
CA PRO A 187 3.96 -17.90 -4.21
C PRO A 187 4.60 -16.51 -4.03
N ILE A 188 3.78 -15.47 -3.82
CA ILE A 188 4.16 -14.05 -3.81
C ILE A 188 5.25 -13.78 -2.78
N ARG A 189 5.12 -14.30 -1.55
CA ARG A 189 6.12 -14.10 -0.50
C ARG A 189 7.49 -14.67 -0.91
N GLN A 190 7.51 -15.86 -1.55
CA GLN A 190 8.76 -16.48 -1.98
C GLN A 190 9.39 -15.69 -3.12
N TYR A 191 8.59 -15.21 -4.08
CA TYR A 191 9.06 -14.33 -5.15
C TYR A 191 9.67 -13.05 -4.58
N TYR A 192 8.95 -12.34 -3.72
CA TYR A 192 9.43 -11.13 -3.08
C TYR A 192 10.71 -11.36 -2.26
N HIS A 193 10.75 -12.44 -1.48
CA HIS A 193 11.94 -12.81 -0.70
C HIS A 193 13.15 -13.10 -1.60
N ALA A 194 12.96 -13.78 -2.71
CA ALA A 194 14.04 -14.02 -3.67
C ALA A 194 14.53 -12.70 -4.28
N PHE A 195 13.59 -11.80 -4.66
CA PHE A 195 13.92 -10.49 -5.19
C PHE A 195 14.77 -9.65 -4.21
N VAL A 196 14.35 -9.50 -2.95
CA VAL A 196 15.10 -8.69 -1.97
C VAL A 196 16.45 -9.29 -1.60
N ASN A 197 16.66 -10.58 -1.84
CA ASN A 197 17.96 -11.25 -1.70
C ASN A 197 18.79 -11.25 -3.01
N ASN A 198 18.39 -10.44 -4.01
CA ASN A 198 19.09 -10.30 -5.29
C ASN A 198 19.23 -11.62 -6.08
N LEU A 199 18.28 -12.53 -5.96
CA LEU A 199 18.27 -13.80 -6.70
C LEU A 199 17.62 -13.70 -8.09
N ALA A 200 17.18 -12.51 -8.50
CA ALA A 200 16.53 -12.23 -9.79
C ALA A 200 15.47 -13.28 -10.17
N PRO A 201 14.38 -13.44 -9.37
CA PRO A 201 13.41 -14.49 -9.60
C PRO A 201 12.67 -14.32 -10.92
N GLU A 202 12.43 -15.42 -11.61
CA GLU A 202 11.52 -15.49 -12.75
C GLU A 202 10.05 -15.50 -12.28
N LEU A 203 9.12 -15.20 -13.20
CA LEU A 203 7.69 -15.27 -12.90
C LEU A 203 7.31 -16.69 -12.47
N PRO A 204 6.70 -16.86 -11.28
CA PRO A 204 6.38 -18.18 -10.78
C PRO A 204 5.16 -18.78 -11.49
N LEU A 205 5.09 -20.09 -11.54
CA LEU A 205 3.86 -20.79 -11.90
C LEU A 205 2.80 -20.60 -10.82
N ALA A 206 1.53 -20.59 -11.23
CA ALA A 206 0.40 -20.52 -10.30
C ALA A 206 0.45 -21.67 -9.29
N LYS A 207 0.49 -21.31 -8.01
CA LYS A 207 0.47 -22.22 -6.88
C LYS A 207 -0.13 -21.51 -5.69
N GLN A 208 -1.32 -21.92 -5.31
CA GLN A 208 -2.01 -21.39 -4.15
C GLN A 208 -1.08 -21.29 -2.94
N SER A 209 -0.97 -20.12 -2.36
CA SER A 209 -0.11 -19.85 -1.21
C SER A 209 -0.82 -18.95 -0.20
N TYR A 210 -0.38 -19.06 1.05
CA TYR A 210 -0.89 -18.25 2.15
C TYR A 210 0.29 -17.72 2.95
N CYS A 211 0.27 -16.44 3.29
CA CYS A 211 1.34 -15.88 4.09
C CYS A 211 0.84 -14.78 5.04
N VAL A 212 1.68 -14.50 6.03
CA VAL A 212 1.52 -13.38 6.96
C VAL A 212 2.69 -12.45 6.77
N VAL A 213 2.40 -11.16 6.74
CA VAL A 213 3.39 -10.08 6.84
C VAL A 213 3.06 -9.26 8.07
N MET A 214 4.07 -8.99 8.90
CA MET A 214 3.89 -8.22 10.12
C MET A 214 5.16 -7.49 10.51
N ARG A 215 5.03 -6.45 11.34
CA ARG A 215 6.16 -5.83 12.01
C ARG A 215 6.20 -6.28 13.47
N HIS A 216 7.37 -6.73 13.90
CA HIS A 216 7.67 -7.07 15.27
C HIS A 216 9.11 -6.67 15.59
N ASP A 217 9.32 -5.99 16.72
CA ASP A 217 10.62 -5.44 17.10
C ASP A 217 11.28 -4.60 16.00
N TYR A 218 10.53 -3.70 15.38
CA TYR A 218 10.97 -2.83 14.27
C TYR A 218 11.48 -3.59 13.04
N LYS A 219 11.19 -4.88 12.94
CA LYS A 219 11.57 -5.72 11.80
C LYS A 219 10.35 -6.22 11.06
N LEU A 220 10.43 -6.17 9.74
CA LEU A 220 9.47 -6.82 8.87
C LEU A 220 9.69 -8.32 8.91
N ASN A 221 8.65 -9.06 9.25
CA ASN A 221 8.65 -10.52 9.31
C ASN A 221 7.60 -11.07 8.35
N MET A 222 7.96 -12.13 7.63
CA MET A 222 7.08 -12.79 6.66
C MET A 222 7.12 -14.29 6.88
N TYR A 223 5.94 -14.92 6.96
CA TYR A 223 5.83 -16.35 7.23
C TYR A 223 4.86 -17.01 6.25
N ASP A 224 5.27 -18.15 5.68
CA ASP A 224 4.33 -19.04 5.02
C ASP A 224 3.46 -19.71 6.06
N ILE A 225 2.17 -19.83 5.77
CA ILE A 225 1.19 -20.49 6.62
C ILE A 225 0.34 -21.44 5.75
N ASN A 226 -0.37 -22.35 6.38
CA ASN A 226 -1.30 -23.21 5.69
C ASN A 226 -2.72 -22.59 5.64
N ARG A 227 -3.61 -23.18 4.84
CA ARG A 227 -4.98 -22.70 4.66
C ARG A 227 -5.75 -22.58 5.99
N GLY A 228 -5.64 -23.56 6.89
CA GLY A 228 -6.31 -23.52 8.19
C GLY A 228 -5.83 -22.36 9.05
N GLN A 229 -4.52 -22.13 9.07
CA GLN A 229 -3.91 -21.00 9.77
C GLN A 229 -4.35 -19.66 9.15
N TYR A 230 -4.38 -19.57 7.83
CA TYR A 230 -4.86 -18.38 7.12
C TYR A 230 -6.29 -18.06 7.52
N LEU A 231 -7.21 -19.02 7.43
CA LEU A 231 -8.62 -18.78 7.73
C LEU A 231 -8.83 -18.37 9.18
N LEU A 232 -8.13 -19.01 10.14
CA LEU A 232 -8.20 -18.60 11.54
C LEU A 232 -7.73 -17.15 11.72
N LEU A 233 -6.55 -16.81 11.20
CA LEU A 233 -6.02 -15.44 11.30
C LEU A 233 -6.91 -14.43 10.55
N HIS A 234 -7.43 -14.80 9.39
CA HIS A 234 -8.36 -13.96 8.63
C HIS A 234 -9.62 -13.63 9.44
N HIS A 235 -10.20 -14.61 10.12
CA HIS A 235 -11.33 -14.38 11.02
C HIS A 235 -10.99 -13.46 12.19
N LEU A 236 -9.80 -13.64 12.79
CA LEU A 236 -9.33 -12.79 13.89
C LEU A 236 -9.07 -11.35 13.44
N VAL A 237 -8.46 -11.15 12.26
CA VAL A 237 -8.27 -9.81 11.65
C VAL A 237 -9.61 -9.13 11.40
N ASN A 238 -10.65 -9.89 11.03
CA ASN A 238 -12.01 -9.37 10.83
C ASN A 238 -12.81 -9.23 12.15
N GLY A 239 -12.15 -9.27 13.30
CA GLY A 239 -12.74 -8.94 14.60
C GLY A 239 -13.45 -10.08 15.33
N LEU A 240 -13.40 -11.32 14.83
CA LEU A 240 -13.93 -12.46 15.56
C LEU A 240 -13.05 -12.79 16.75
N THR A 241 -13.67 -13.29 17.81
CA THR A 241 -12.94 -13.90 18.93
C THR A 241 -12.29 -15.22 18.52
N ILE A 242 -11.32 -15.69 19.27
CA ILE A 242 -10.67 -17.00 19.02
C ILE A 242 -11.70 -18.13 19.03
N LEU A 243 -12.67 -18.07 19.94
CA LEU A 243 -13.73 -19.06 20.03
C LEU A 243 -14.61 -19.09 18.77
N GLU A 244 -15.08 -17.91 18.32
CA GLU A 244 -15.89 -17.78 17.12
C GLU A 244 -15.12 -18.20 15.85
N ALA A 245 -13.85 -17.81 15.74
CA ALA A 245 -13.00 -18.20 14.63
C ALA A 245 -12.80 -19.72 14.57
N LYS A 246 -12.58 -20.38 15.71
CA LYS A 246 -12.50 -21.84 15.82
C LYS A 246 -13.81 -22.51 15.41
N GLN A 247 -14.96 -22.00 15.88
CA GLN A 247 -16.27 -22.53 15.51
C GLN A 247 -16.51 -22.43 14.00
N LYS A 248 -16.14 -21.32 13.36
CA LYS A 248 -16.25 -21.19 11.89
C LYS A 248 -15.41 -22.22 11.15
N LEU A 249 -14.15 -22.43 11.54
CA LEU A 249 -13.30 -23.43 10.91
C LEU A 249 -13.89 -24.85 10.98
N SER A 250 -14.55 -25.17 12.09
CA SER A 250 -15.23 -26.46 12.26
C SER A 250 -16.48 -26.56 11.39
N THR A 251 -17.31 -25.53 11.32
CA THR A 251 -18.55 -25.53 10.52
C THR A 251 -18.26 -25.57 9.02
N GLU A 252 -17.16 -24.98 8.56
CA GLU A 252 -16.71 -25.00 7.17
C GLU A 252 -15.97 -26.31 6.79
N ASN A 253 -15.88 -27.28 7.68
CA ASN A 253 -15.16 -28.55 7.49
C ASN A 253 -13.68 -28.38 7.07
N ILE A 254 -13.06 -27.27 7.43
CA ILE A 254 -11.66 -26.99 7.11
C ILE A 254 -10.72 -27.79 8.00
N VAL A 255 -11.08 -27.91 9.27
CA VAL A 255 -10.38 -28.72 10.29
C VAL A 255 -11.44 -29.47 11.09
N GLN A 256 -11.21 -30.76 11.31
CA GLN A 256 -12.11 -31.54 12.17
C GLN A 256 -12.10 -30.97 13.60
N ALA A 257 -13.29 -30.82 14.19
CA ALA A 257 -13.45 -30.18 15.51
C ALA A 257 -12.58 -30.83 16.58
N GLU A 258 -12.43 -32.15 16.53
CA GLU A 258 -11.62 -32.94 17.49
C GLU A 258 -10.12 -32.63 17.39
N GLN A 259 -9.63 -32.20 16.23
CA GLN A 259 -8.21 -31.89 16.00
C GLN A 259 -7.92 -30.40 16.18
N LEU A 260 -8.96 -29.57 16.14
CA LEU A 260 -8.79 -28.10 16.11
C LEU A 260 -8.12 -27.57 17.38
N ASP A 261 -8.45 -28.09 18.55
CA ASP A 261 -7.85 -27.65 19.82
C ASP A 261 -6.36 -28.05 19.92
N ALA A 262 -5.99 -29.21 19.38
CA ALA A 262 -4.60 -29.63 19.30
C ALA A 262 -3.81 -28.72 18.34
N TYR A 263 -4.36 -28.45 17.14
CA TYR A 263 -3.74 -27.52 16.19
C TYR A 263 -3.63 -26.10 16.76
N TRP A 264 -4.71 -25.61 17.37
CA TRP A 264 -4.72 -24.31 18.01
C TRP A 264 -3.63 -24.17 19.06
N SER A 265 -3.46 -25.16 19.93
CA SER A 265 -2.43 -25.14 20.97
C SER A 265 -1.02 -25.00 20.36
N LEU A 266 -0.74 -25.72 19.26
CA LEU A 266 0.51 -25.63 18.54
C LEU A 266 0.68 -24.26 17.85
N TRP A 267 -0.37 -23.78 17.16
CA TRP A 267 -0.33 -22.49 16.46
C TRP A 267 -0.19 -21.33 17.44
N LYS A 268 -0.99 -21.32 18.50
CA LYS A 268 -0.92 -20.32 19.57
C LYS A 268 0.49 -20.18 20.12
N LYS A 269 1.13 -21.30 20.50
CA LYS A 269 2.49 -21.29 21.01
C LYS A 269 3.45 -20.65 20.01
N LYS A 270 3.46 -21.16 18.78
CA LYS A 270 4.32 -20.65 17.71
C LYS A 270 4.09 -19.16 17.39
N TRP A 271 2.83 -18.72 17.42
CA TRP A 271 2.47 -17.34 17.09
C TRP A 271 2.78 -16.37 18.22
N ILE A 272 2.65 -16.81 19.47
CA ILE A 272 3.13 -16.02 20.62
C ILE A 272 4.65 -15.83 20.55
N ASP A 273 5.41 -16.90 20.27
CA ASP A 273 6.88 -16.83 20.12
C ASP A 273 7.30 -15.88 18.96
N LYS A 274 6.45 -15.72 17.97
CA LYS A 274 6.67 -14.86 16.82
C LYS A 274 6.08 -13.44 16.96
N GLY A 275 5.47 -13.13 18.11
CA GLY A 275 4.91 -11.82 18.39
C GLY A 275 3.62 -11.49 17.65
N PHE A 276 2.83 -12.50 17.23
CA PHE A 276 1.54 -12.26 16.55
C PHE A 276 0.48 -11.68 17.50
N PHE A 277 0.63 -11.94 18.81
CA PHE A 277 -0.35 -11.55 19.81
C PHE A 277 0.21 -10.57 20.82
N MET A 278 -0.66 -9.65 21.19
CA MET A 278 -0.51 -8.73 22.32
C MET A 278 -1.63 -8.97 23.33
N ILE A 279 -1.47 -8.45 24.53
CA ILE A 279 -2.53 -8.41 25.55
C ILE A 279 -3.48 -7.28 25.17
N ARG A 280 -4.77 -7.60 25.04
CA ARG A 280 -5.81 -6.58 24.80
C ARG A 280 -5.72 -5.52 25.89
N PRO A 281 -5.61 -4.22 25.55
CA PRO A 281 -5.67 -3.17 26.56
C PRO A 281 -6.96 -3.34 27.35
N ASN A 282 -6.88 -3.37 28.68
CA ASN A 282 -8.09 -3.28 29.50
C ASN A 282 -8.72 -1.93 29.17
N ASN A 283 -9.91 -1.94 28.58
CA ASN A 283 -10.77 -0.78 28.67
C ASN A 283 -11.07 -0.61 30.16
N ILE A 284 -10.28 0.23 30.81
CA ILE A 284 -10.66 0.82 32.10
C ILE A 284 -11.83 1.71 31.69
N ALA A 285 -13.05 1.15 31.83
CA ALA A 285 -14.26 1.94 31.76
C ALA A 285 -14.10 3.04 32.82
N GLU A 286 -13.99 4.30 32.36
CA GLU A 286 -14.21 5.48 33.17
C GLU A 286 -15.69 5.55 33.57
#